data_ee3a1572dfd836e2b40e427f6cb4b684
#
_entry.id   ee3a1572dfd836e2b40e427f6cb4b684
#
_cell.length_a   1.000
_cell.length_b   1.000
_cell.length_c   1.000
_cell.angle_alpha   90.00
_cell.angle_beta   90.00
_cell.angle_gamma   90.00
#
_symmetry.space_group_name_H-M   'P 1'
#
loop_
_entity.id
_entity.type
_entity.pdbx_description
1 polymer ?
#
loop_
_entity_poly.entity_id
_entity_poly.type
_entity_poly.pdbx_seq_one_letter_code
_entity_poly.pdbx_strand_id
1 'polypeptide(L)'
;MTFVRKFSKLCACIGLSWVSGAADVWATNNDLYDLQPCPAILADEQAPEPSKQWDLTLSPYTHHWSHNPDHKPVVLVALDRHLKGGRFCGVALFSNSFGQESAYFYVGQQWDGLFGHPKLFTKLSGGLIYGYRDQYKDKVPFNKYGVSPVIIPSLGYAITPQDEVQVYVLGTAGLLFAYSRSF
;
A
#
# COMPACT_ATOMS: atom_id res chain seq x y z
N MET A 1 0.13 2.41 -23.57
CA MET A 1 1.21 3.41 -23.53
C MET A 1 0.76 4.75 -22.92
N THR A 2 -0.49 4.94 -22.57
CA THR A 2 -1.07 6.21 -22.06
C THR A 2 -0.99 6.36 -20.52
N PHE A 3 -0.74 5.29 -19.81
CA PHE A 3 -0.74 5.25 -18.34
C PHE A 3 0.46 5.98 -17.71
N VAL A 4 1.64 5.82 -18.28
CA VAL A 4 2.88 6.43 -17.74
C VAL A 4 2.90 7.97 -17.88
N ARG A 5 2.20 8.54 -18.87
CA ARG A 5 2.21 10.00 -19.11
C ARG A 5 1.35 10.82 -18.13
N LYS A 6 0.37 10.21 -17.44
CA LYS A 6 -0.52 10.92 -16.50
C LYS A 6 0.08 11.08 -15.10
N PHE A 7 0.91 10.12 -14.65
CA PHE A 7 1.57 10.22 -13.34
C PHE A 7 2.62 11.35 -13.25
N SER A 8 3.16 11.77 -14.40
CA SER A 8 4.15 12.86 -14.46
C SER A 8 3.62 14.24 -14.02
N LYS A 9 2.31 14.43 -13.98
CA LYS A 9 1.71 15.74 -13.62
C LYS A 9 1.43 15.93 -12.13
N LEU A 10 1.44 14.85 -11.33
CA LEU A 10 1.16 14.94 -9.89
C LEU A 10 2.39 15.28 -9.05
N CYS A 11 3.60 15.11 -9.58
CA CYS A 11 4.86 15.44 -8.89
C CYS A 11 5.32 16.90 -9.01
N ALA A 12 4.58 17.77 -9.72
CA ALA A 12 5.06 19.09 -10.11
C ALA A 12 4.70 20.24 -9.15
N CYS A 13 4.12 19.99 -7.98
CA CYS A 13 3.69 21.04 -7.05
C CYS A 13 4.46 21.09 -5.72
N ILE A 14 5.68 20.53 -5.65
CA ILE A 14 6.58 20.82 -4.52
C ILE A 14 7.64 21.79 -5.02
N GLY A 15 7.49 23.08 -4.65
CA GLY A 15 8.34 24.16 -5.07
C GLY A 15 9.81 23.93 -4.74
N LEU A 16 10.67 23.84 -5.75
CA LEU A 16 12.12 23.94 -5.61
C LEU A 16 12.49 25.43 -5.57
N SER A 17 12.82 25.94 -4.39
CA SER A 17 13.63 27.13 -4.26
C SER A 17 15.10 26.77 -4.54
N TRP A 18 15.67 27.37 -5.58
CA TRP A 18 17.08 27.25 -5.93
C TRP A 18 17.94 27.94 -4.87
N VAL A 19 18.70 27.18 -4.12
CA VAL A 19 19.88 27.68 -3.40
C VAL A 19 21.12 27.03 -4.03
N SER A 20 21.90 27.87 -4.70
CA SER A 20 23.22 27.50 -5.25
C SER A 20 24.19 27.28 -4.10
N GLY A 21 24.56 26.04 -3.87
CA GLY A 21 25.64 25.62 -3.01
C GLY A 21 26.04 24.23 -3.46
N ALA A 22 27.13 24.12 -4.23
CA ALA A 22 27.75 22.85 -4.51
C ALA A 22 28.31 22.28 -3.21
N ALA A 23 27.60 21.35 -2.61
CA ALA A 23 28.08 20.47 -1.58
C ALA A 23 27.77 19.04 -2.01
N ASP A 24 28.77 18.19 -2.00
CA ASP A 24 28.75 16.79 -2.37
C ASP A 24 27.65 16.05 -1.59
N VAL A 25 26.48 15.87 -2.20
CA VAL A 25 25.43 15.03 -1.67
C VAL A 25 25.69 13.60 -2.17
N TRP A 26 26.71 12.97 -1.62
CA TRP A 26 26.72 11.52 -1.48
C TRP A 26 25.80 11.21 -0.31
N ALA A 27 24.49 11.05 -0.58
CA ALA A 27 23.58 10.48 0.38
C ALA A 27 24.16 9.13 0.80
N THR A 28 24.61 9.03 2.04
CA THR A 28 25.01 7.75 2.62
C THR A 28 23.77 6.85 2.59
N ASN A 29 23.93 5.59 2.24
CA ASN A 29 22.87 4.60 2.07
C ASN A 29 21.98 4.39 3.33
N ASN A 30 22.07 5.23 4.34
CA ASN A 30 21.34 5.15 5.59
C ASN A 30 20.08 6.05 5.62
N ASP A 31 19.93 7.01 4.70
CA ASP A 31 18.84 8.00 4.80
C ASP A 31 17.44 7.39 4.63
N LEU A 32 17.32 6.28 3.89
CA LEU A 32 16.06 5.54 3.76
C LEU A 32 15.70 4.76 5.04
N TYR A 33 16.69 4.36 5.81
CA TYR A 33 16.49 3.61 7.06
C TYR A 33 16.06 4.52 8.23
N ASP A 34 16.39 5.80 8.15
CA ASP A 34 16.05 6.80 9.17
C ASP A 34 14.68 7.46 8.95
N LEU A 35 14.03 7.19 7.81
CA LEU A 35 12.69 7.68 7.55
C LEU A 35 11.68 7.01 8.50
N GLN A 36 11.02 7.83 9.32
CA GLN A 36 9.91 7.40 10.19
C GLN A 36 8.56 7.85 9.58
N PRO A 37 8.11 7.20 8.49
CA PRO A 37 6.91 7.63 7.78
C PRO A 37 5.61 7.22 8.48
N CYS A 38 5.71 6.41 9.54
CA CYS A 38 4.53 5.90 10.21
C CYS A 38 3.90 6.96 11.11
N PRO A 39 2.55 6.97 11.24
CA PRO A 39 1.84 7.89 12.10
C PRO A 39 2.26 7.77 13.58
N ALA A 40 2.15 8.86 14.32
CA ALA A 40 2.54 8.94 15.74
C ALA A 40 1.82 7.91 16.65
N ILE A 41 0.69 7.36 16.23
CA ILE A 41 -0.02 6.28 16.93
C ILE A 41 0.84 5.00 17.06
N LEU A 42 1.88 4.86 16.23
CA LEU A 42 2.85 3.76 16.26
C LEU A 42 4.21 4.19 16.83
N ALA A 43 4.28 5.36 17.50
CA ALA A 43 5.55 5.97 17.94
C ALA A 43 6.39 5.06 18.85
N ASP A 44 5.77 4.34 19.76
CA ASP A 44 6.46 3.44 20.71
C ASP A 44 7.04 2.18 20.04
N GLU A 45 6.65 1.93 18.77
CA GLU A 45 6.99 0.73 18.01
C GLU A 45 7.71 1.05 16.70
N GLN A 46 8.20 2.29 16.55
CA GLN A 46 8.86 2.74 15.32
C GLN A 46 10.24 2.14 15.07
N ALA A 47 10.76 1.30 15.99
CA ALA A 47 11.95 0.55 15.72
C ALA A 47 11.69 -0.39 14.51
N PRO A 48 12.52 -0.32 13.46
CA PRO A 48 12.33 -1.16 12.27
C PRO A 48 12.45 -2.64 12.63
N GLU A 49 11.69 -3.49 11.92
CA GLU A 49 11.91 -4.92 11.96
C GLU A 49 13.28 -5.24 11.32
N PRO A 50 14.22 -5.87 12.03
CA PRO A 50 15.60 -6.03 11.52
C PRO A 50 15.70 -6.83 10.22
N SER A 51 14.74 -7.73 9.98
CA SER A 51 14.78 -8.65 8.84
C SER A 51 13.98 -8.18 7.61
N LYS A 52 13.01 -7.29 7.83
CA LYS A 52 12.09 -6.79 6.79
C LYS A 52 11.74 -5.34 7.10
N GLN A 53 12.46 -4.41 6.51
CA GLN A 53 12.20 -3.00 6.79
C GLN A 53 11.15 -2.40 5.87
N TRP A 54 11.22 -2.74 4.59
CA TRP A 54 10.34 -2.23 3.56
C TRP A 54 9.83 -3.35 2.67
N ASP A 55 8.55 -3.32 2.33
CA ASP A 55 7.94 -4.19 1.32
C ASP A 55 7.43 -3.36 0.16
N LEU A 56 7.85 -3.72 -1.04
CA LEU A 56 7.24 -3.25 -2.28
C LEU A 56 6.22 -4.30 -2.73
N THR A 57 4.96 -3.90 -2.80
CA THR A 57 3.85 -4.76 -3.23
C THR A 57 3.34 -4.35 -4.60
N LEU A 58 3.15 -5.31 -5.48
CA LEU A 58 2.57 -5.14 -6.80
C LEU A 58 1.35 -6.05 -6.94
N SER A 59 0.24 -5.50 -7.43
CA SER A 59 -0.94 -6.28 -7.77
C SER A 59 -1.37 -6.00 -9.21
N PRO A 60 -1.30 -6.99 -10.09
CA PRO A 60 -1.75 -6.87 -11.47
C PRO A 60 -3.21 -7.30 -11.67
N TYR A 61 -3.84 -7.94 -10.67
CA TYR A 61 -5.12 -8.60 -10.85
C TYR A 61 -6.05 -8.52 -9.64
N THR A 62 -7.31 -8.22 -9.93
CA THR A 62 -8.42 -8.26 -8.96
C THR A 62 -9.56 -9.11 -9.52
N HIS A 63 -9.98 -10.10 -8.75
CA HIS A 63 -11.18 -10.88 -9.02
C HIS A 63 -12.38 -10.22 -8.34
N HIS A 64 -13.39 -9.83 -9.12
CA HIS A 64 -14.62 -9.26 -8.59
C HIS A 64 -15.69 -10.34 -8.40
N TRP A 65 -16.44 -10.28 -7.29
CA TRP A 65 -17.54 -11.23 -7.05
C TRP A 65 -18.69 -11.08 -8.04
N SER A 66 -18.93 -9.86 -8.52
CA SER A 66 -19.98 -9.55 -9.48
C SER A 66 -19.40 -9.08 -10.80
N HIS A 67 -19.98 -9.53 -11.90
CA HIS A 67 -19.65 -8.99 -13.21
C HIS A 67 -20.32 -7.62 -13.38
N ASN A 68 -19.54 -6.60 -13.69
CA ASN A 68 -20.03 -5.28 -14.06
C ASN A 68 -19.26 -4.83 -15.32
N PRO A 69 -19.94 -4.45 -16.40
CA PRO A 69 -19.29 -4.00 -17.64
C PRO A 69 -18.42 -2.74 -17.45
N ASP A 70 -18.68 -1.95 -16.41
CA ASP A 70 -17.88 -0.77 -16.07
C ASP A 70 -16.55 -1.10 -15.36
N HIS A 71 -16.34 -2.37 -14.95
CA HIS A 71 -15.12 -2.76 -14.28
C HIS A 71 -13.92 -2.73 -15.21
N LYS A 72 -12.88 -2.05 -14.77
CA LYS A 72 -11.58 -1.95 -15.42
C LYS A 72 -10.53 -2.72 -14.62
N PRO A 73 -9.44 -3.15 -15.26
CA PRO A 73 -8.32 -3.76 -14.54
C PRO A 73 -7.81 -2.84 -13.44
N VAL A 74 -7.64 -3.41 -12.24
CA VAL A 74 -7.01 -2.73 -11.10
C VAL A 74 -5.53 -3.06 -11.12
N VAL A 75 -4.70 -2.03 -11.14
CA VAL A 75 -3.24 -2.15 -10.97
C VAL A 75 -2.87 -1.37 -9.72
N LEU A 76 -2.14 -2.03 -8.79
CA LEU A 76 -1.76 -1.45 -7.51
C LEU A 76 -0.26 -1.57 -7.30
N VAL A 77 0.32 -0.50 -6.76
CA VAL A 77 1.68 -0.46 -6.19
C VAL A 77 1.55 0.04 -4.76
N ALA A 78 2.14 -0.69 -3.82
CA ALA A 78 2.19 -0.24 -2.42
C ALA A 78 3.60 -0.33 -1.85
N LEU A 79 3.86 0.49 -0.85
CA LEU A 79 5.08 0.49 -0.07
C LEU A 79 4.71 0.45 1.41
N ASP A 80 5.17 -0.60 2.09
CA ASP A 80 4.96 -0.82 3.52
C ASP A 80 6.27 -0.63 4.28
N ARG A 81 6.21 0.02 5.45
CA ARG A 81 7.26 0.06 6.45
C ARG A 81 6.90 -0.90 7.57
N HIS A 82 7.72 -1.92 7.78
CA HIS A 82 7.57 -2.88 8.86
C HIS A 82 8.24 -2.40 10.14
N LEU A 83 7.56 -2.61 11.25
CA LEU A 83 7.94 -2.23 12.60
C LEU A 83 8.00 -3.47 13.48
N LYS A 84 8.68 -3.38 14.62
CA LYS A 84 8.73 -4.47 15.60
C LYS A 84 7.33 -4.93 16.02
N GLY A 85 7.22 -6.22 16.36
CA GLY A 85 5.96 -6.82 16.78
C GLY A 85 4.95 -7.05 15.67
N GLY A 86 5.39 -7.06 14.41
CA GLY A 86 4.54 -7.32 13.25
C GLY A 86 3.66 -6.14 12.83
N ARG A 87 3.87 -4.95 13.40
CA ARG A 87 3.14 -3.75 12.97
C ARG A 87 3.72 -3.19 11.69
N PHE A 88 2.90 -2.48 10.94
CA PHE A 88 3.34 -1.80 9.73
C PHE A 88 2.49 -0.57 9.43
N CYS A 89 3.01 0.33 8.65
CA CYS A 89 2.24 1.37 7.97
C CYS A 89 2.60 1.39 6.49
N GLY A 90 1.71 1.91 5.66
CA GLY A 90 1.98 1.93 4.23
C GLY A 90 1.09 2.88 3.45
N VAL A 91 1.45 2.99 2.18
CA VAL A 91 0.68 3.69 1.17
C VAL A 91 0.54 2.82 -0.07
N ALA A 92 -0.67 2.71 -0.58
CA ALA A 92 -0.93 2.09 -1.88
C ALA A 92 -1.48 3.13 -2.85
N LEU A 93 -0.97 3.10 -4.07
CA LEU A 93 -1.46 3.87 -5.21
C LEU A 93 -2.00 2.89 -6.25
N PHE A 94 -3.21 3.14 -6.74
CA PHE A 94 -3.86 2.20 -7.66
C PHE A 94 -4.88 2.88 -8.56
N SER A 95 -5.19 2.20 -9.66
CA SER A 95 -6.39 2.49 -10.43
C SER A 95 -7.52 1.63 -9.86
N ASN A 96 -8.59 2.24 -9.36
CA ASN A 96 -9.72 1.47 -8.86
C ASN A 96 -10.51 0.79 -10.00
N SER A 97 -11.47 -0.07 -9.64
CA SER A 97 -12.28 -0.84 -10.59
C SER A 97 -13.08 0.00 -11.59
N PHE A 98 -13.16 1.30 -11.41
CA PHE A 98 -13.82 2.24 -12.32
C PHE A 98 -12.82 3.13 -13.07
N GLY A 99 -11.50 2.83 -12.95
CA GLY A 99 -10.43 3.54 -13.65
C GLY A 99 -10.08 4.90 -13.06
N GLN A 100 -10.50 5.18 -11.81
CA GLN A 100 -10.11 6.40 -11.11
C GLN A 100 -8.80 6.17 -10.35
N GLU A 101 -7.91 7.15 -10.40
CA GLU A 101 -6.70 7.18 -9.57
C GLU A 101 -7.09 7.25 -8.10
N SER A 102 -6.52 6.36 -7.31
CA SER A 102 -6.88 6.13 -5.91
C SER A 102 -5.64 5.93 -5.06
N ALA A 103 -5.74 6.27 -3.79
CA ALA A 103 -4.70 6.06 -2.79
C ALA A 103 -5.30 5.45 -1.53
N TYR A 104 -4.53 4.63 -0.83
CA TYR A 104 -4.87 4.08 0.47
C TYR A 104 -3.71 4.31 1.42
N PHE A 105 -3.97 5.01 2.53
CA PHE A 105 -3.03 5.25 3.61
C PHE A 105 -3.47 4.43 4.81
N TYR A 106 -2.59 3.61 5.35
CA TYR A 106 -2.97 2.62 6.35
C TYR A 106 -1.90 2.33 7.39
N VAL A 107 -2.36 1.79 8.50
CA VAL A 107 -1.58 1.08 9.51
C VAL A 107 -2.12 -0.32 9.64
N GLY A 108 -1.33 -1.25 10.15
CA GLY A 108 -1.77 -2.63 10.27
C GLY A 108 -0.94 -3.48 11.19
N GLN A 109 -1.36 -4.72 11.30
CA GLN A 109 -0.73 -5.77 12.06
C GLN A 109 -0.60 -7.03 11.20
N GLN A 110 0.57 -7.66 11.24
CA GLN A 110 0.85 -8.98 10.67
C GLN A 110 0.98 -10.01 11.78
N TRP A 111 0.48 -11.20 11.55
CA TRP A 111 0.64 -12.37 12.39
C TRP A 111 1.18 -13.52 11.54
N ASP A 112 2.37 -14.00 11.89
CA ASP A 112 3.06 -15.09 11.21
C ASP A 112 2.73 -16.45 11.83
N GLY A 113 3.02 -17.53 11.09
CA GLY A 113 2.86 -18.89 11.59
C GLY A 113 1.43 -19.36 11.74
N LEU A 114 0.53 -18.87 10.89
CA LEU A 114 -0.88 -19.19 10.91
C LEU A 114 -1.12 -20.71 10.81
N PHE A 115 -1.97 -21.26 11.69
CA PHE A 115 -2.26 -22.71 11.79
C PHE A 115 -1.01 -23.59 11.99
N GLY A 116 0.07 -23.05 12.59
CA GLY A 116 1.32 -23.77 12.79
C GLY A 116 2.21 -23.89 11.55
N HIS A 117 1.85 -23.22 10.44
CA HIS A 117 2.66 -23.17 9.23
C HIS A 117 3.53 -21.90 9.21
N PRO A 118 4.86 -22.00 9.37
CA PRO A 118 5.72 -20.82 9.53
C PRO A 118 5.75 -19.88 8.31
N LYS A 119 5.36 -20.38 7.14
CA LYS A 119 5.28 -19.57 5.91
C LYS A 119 3.93 -18.91 5.68
N LEU A 120 2.90 -19.30 6.43
CA LEU A 120 1.58 -18.68 6.33
C LEU A 120 1.49 -17.50 7.30
N PHE A 121 0.96 -16.38 6.81
CA PHE A 121 0.70 -15.21 7.63
C PHE A 121 -0.61 -14.55 7.24
N THR A 122 -1.13 -13.73 8.14
CA THR A 122 -2.27 -12.85 7.85
C THR A 122 -1.92 -11.42 8.22
N LYS A 123 -2.44 -10.47 7.44
CA LYS A 123 -2.34 -9.04 7.74
C LYS A 123 -3.75 -8.47 7.89
N LEU A 124 -3.90 -7.52 8.79
CA LEU A 124 -5.07 -6.67 8.90
C LEU A 124 -4.61 -5.23 8.83
N SER A 125 -5.06 -4.49 7.83
CA SER A 125 -4.81 -3.06 7.70
C SER A 125 -6.09 -2.27 7.89
N GLY A 126 -5.95 -1.08 8.47
CA GLY A 126 -7.02 -0.10 8.61
C GLY A 126 -6.52 1.27 8.23
N GLY A 127 -7.35 2.05 7.54
CA GLY A 127 -6.91 3.36 7.08
C GLY A 127 -7.94 4.09 6.25
N LEU A 128 -7.47 5.06 5.49
CA LEU A 128 -8.29 5.93 4.65
C LEU A 128 -7.98 5.68 3.18
N ILE A 129 -9.01 5.32 2.42
CA ILE A 129 -8.94 5.24 0.97
C ILE A 129 -9.48 6.54 0.36
N TYR A 130 -8.79 7.03 -0.67
CA TYR A 130 -9.22 8.15 -1.50
C TYR A 130 -9.35 7.70 -2.94
N GLY A 131 -10.39 8.17 -3.67
CA GLY A 131 -10.45 7.99 -5.12
C GLY A 131 -11.81 7.59 -5.69
N TYR A 132 -12.76 7.15 -4.89
CA TYR A 132 -14.12 6.84 -5.34
C TYR A 132 -14.96 8.12 -5.34
N ARG A 133 -15.05 8.78 -6.51
CA ARG A 133 -15.66 10.11 -6.67
C ARG A 133 -16.85 10.07 -7.62
N ASP A 134 -17.61 11.15 -7.62
CA ASP A 134 -18.72 11.41 -8.51
C ASP A 134 -19.77 10.28 -8.45
N GLN A 135 -20.09 9.67 -9.58
CA GLN A 135 -21.07 8.58 -9.70
C GLN A 135 -20.65 7.29 -8.97
N TYR A 136 -19.39 7.16 -8.55
CA TYR A 136 -18.86 5.98 -7.86
C TYR A 136 -18.68 6.16 -6.35
N LYS A 137 -19.12 7.29 -5.79
CA LYS A 137 -18.98 7.59 -4.35
C LYS A 137 -19.64 6.55 -3.45
N ASP A 138 -20.73 5.93 -3.91
CA ASP A 138 -21.50 4.95 -3.13
C ASP A 138 -20.95 3.51 -3.24
N LYS A 139 -19.84 3.32 -3.97
CA LYS A 139 -19.18 2.00 -4.12
C LYS A 139 -18.30 1.63 -2.93
N VAL A 140 -17.99 2.59 -2.05
CA VAL A 140 -17.23 2.38 -0.81
C VAL A 140 -18.04 2.95 0.34
N PRO A 141 -18.23 2.18 1.44
CA PRO A 141 -19.04 2.62 2.59
C PRO A 141 -18.43 3.86 3.25
N PHE A 142 -19.31 4.70 3.83
CA PHE A 142 -18.91 5.91 4.54
C PHE A 142 -18.10 6.92 3.73
N ASN A 143 -18.19 6.87 2.42
CA ASN A 143 -17.46 7.78 1.54
C ASN A 143 -17.98 9.22 1.70
N LYS A 144 -17.07 10.11 2.09
CA LYS A 144 -17.34 11.54 2.17
C LYS A 144 -16.25 12.29 1.40
N TYR A 145 -16.66 13.03 0.38
CA TYR A 145 -15.75 13.79 -0.51
C TYR A 145 -14.64 12.93 -1.16
N GLY A 146 -14.92 11.67 -1.47
CA GLY A 146 -13.96 10.75 -2.07
C GLY A 146 -13.06 10.04 -1.06
N VAL A 147 -13.22 10.29 0.25
CA VAL A 147 -12.47 9.64 1.33
C VAL A 147 -13.38 8.69 2.10
N SER A 148 -12.89 7.49 2.37
CA SER A 148 -13.62 6.45 3.10
C SER A 148 -12.70 5.71 4.06
N PRO A 149 -13.10 5.46 5.31
CA PRO A 149 -12.40 4.53 6.18
C PRO A 149 -12.63 3.09 5.70
N VAL A 150 -11.57 2.30 5.64
CA VAL A 150 -11.64 0.90 5.23
C VAL A 150 -10.75 0.03 6.11
N ILE A 151 -11.14 -1.25 6.24
CA ILE A 151 -10.37 -2.31 6.88
C ILE A 151 -10.20 -3.41 5.85
N ILE A 152 -8.96 -3.85 5.64
CA ILE A 152 -8.62 -4.83 4.62
C ILE A 152 -7.83 -5.97 5.25
N PRO A 153 -8.42 -7.17 5.42
CA PRO A 153 -7.69 -8.37 5.79
C PRO A 153 -7.01 -8.98 4.55
N SER A 154 -5.89 -9.64 4.78
CA SER A 154 -5.21 -10.44 3.76
C SER A 154 -4.65 -11.73 4.35
N LEU A 155 -4.48 -12.73 3.47
CA LEU A 155 -3.78 -13.97 3.73
C LEU A 155 -2.58 -14.02 2.80
N GLY A 156 -1.41 -14.37 3.35
CA GLY A 156 -0.18 -14.42 2.58
C GLY A 156 0.61 -15.70 2.80
N TYR A 157 1.51 -15.97 1.86
CA TYR A 157 2.45 -17.08 1.91
C TYR A 157 3.84 -16.59 1.52
N ALA A 158 4.84 -16.80 2.41
CA ALA A 158 6.24 -16.50 2.17
C ALA A 158 6.85 -17.59 1.28
N ILE A 159 7.18 -17.25 0.04
CA ILE A 159 7.86 -18.13 -0.91
C ILE A 159 9.32 -18.27 -0.50
N THR A 160 9.98 -17.14 -0.31
CA THR A 160 11.34 -16.98 0.23
C THR A 160 11.34 -16.07 1.46
N PRO A 161 12.46 -15.83 2.13
CA PRO A 161 12.52 -14.82 3.19
C PRO A 161 12.19 -13.40 2.73
N GLN A 162 12.34 -13.09 1.42
CA GLN A 162 12.08 -11.76 0.85
C GLN A 162 10.84 -11.69 -0.03
N ASP A 163 10.35 -12.83 -0.55
CA ASP A 163 9.29 -12.84 -1.56
C ASP A 163 8.01 -13.46 -0.99
N GLU A 164 6.90 -12.77 -1.13
CA GLU A 164 5.59 -13.16 -0.61
C GLU A 164 4.51 -13.03 -1.70
N VAL A 165 3.52 -13.90 -1.63
CA VAL A 165 2.26 -13.73 -2.37
C VAL A 165 1.13 -13.52 -1.38
N GLN A 166 0.18 -12.66 -1.72
CA GLN A 166 -0.90 -12.28 -0.83
C GLN A 166 -2.22 -12.20 -1.57
N VAL A 167 -3.29 -12.50 -0.85
CA VAL A 167 -4.68 -12.31 -1.29
C VAL A 167 -5.35 -11.37 -0.31
N TYR A 168 -5.76 -10.22 -0.77
CA TYR A 168 -6.51 -9.24 0.01
C TYR A 168 -8.00 -9.40 -0.21
N VAL A 169 -8.78 -9.35 0.87
CA VAL A 169 -10.24 -9.42 0.82
C VAL A 169 -10.80 -8.00 0.80
N LEU A 170 -11.36 -7.60 -0.34
CA LEU A 170 -11.92 -6.27 -0.54
C LEU A 170 -13.42 -6.21 -0.18
N GLY A 171 -13.79 -6.86 0.92
CA GLY A 171 -15.17 -6.94 1.38
C GLY A 171 -16.09 -7.56 0.34
N THR A 172 -17.16 -6.86 -0.02
CA THR A 172 -18.14 -7.29 -1.03
C THR A 172 -17.69 -7.05 -2.46
N ALA A 173 -16.54 -6.44 -2.69
CA ALA A 173 -16.05 -6.12 -4.03
C ALA A 173 -15.33 -7.30 -4.69
N GLY A 174 -14.45 -8.01 -3.97
CA GLY A 174 -13.68 -9.11 -4.55
C GLY A 174 -12.41 -9.46 -3.80
N LEU A 175 -11.52 -10.15 -4.50
CA LEU A 175 -10.17 -10.53 -4.05
C LEU A 175 -9.12 -9.84 -4.92
N LEU A 176 -8.09 -9.29 -4.28
CA LEU A 176 -6.94 -8.71 -4.97
C LEU A 176 -5.73 -9.60 -4.71
N PHE A 177 -5.05 -10.00 -5.78
CA PHE A 177 -3.88 -10.87 -5.73
C PHE A 177 -2.63 -10.04 -5.93
N ALA A 178 -1.66 -10.19 -5.04
CA ALA A 178 -0.46 -9.39 -5.04
C ALA A 178 0.79 -10.23 -4.78
N TYR A 179 1.90 -9.70 -5.24
CA TYR A 179 3.25 -10.15 -4.92
C TYR A 179 3.97 -9.01 -4.20
N SER A 180 4.70 -9.36 -3.14
CA SER A 180 5.49 -8.41 -2.35
C SER A 180 6.93 -8.88 -2.27
N ARG A 181 7.86 -7.90 -2.26
CA ARG A 181 9.28 -8.13 -2.04
C ARG A 181 9.81 -7.22 -0.96
N SER A 182 10.44 -7.82 0.05
CA SER A 182 11.11 -7.12 1.15
C SER A 182 12.55 -6.74 0.81
N PHE A 183 13.01 -5.59 1.35
CA PHE A 183 14.38 -5.08 1.23
C PHE A 183 14.76 -4.18 2.41
#